data_bc396306929d1e6cdcf4afc1d4b14c7d
#
_entry.id   bc396306929d1e6cdcf4afc1d4b14c7d
#
_cell.length_a   1.000
_cell.length_b   1.000
_cell.length_c   1.000
_cell.angle_alpha   90.00
_cell.angle_beta   90.00
_cell.angle_gamma   90.00
#
_symmetry.space_group_name_H-M   'P 1'
#
loop_
_entity.id
_entity.type
_entity.pdbx_description
1 polymer ?
#
loop_
_entity_poly.entity_id
_entity_poly.type
_entity_poly.pdbx_seq_one_letter_code
_entity_poly.pdbx_strand_id
1 'polypeptide(L)'
;LYTIAIAIIASVLPFVLSNQLPPILIVLLMIVIGASSTLECFIYSKYKVLLQADQRLFVVSVADTIMYFVRVGLQVILIWAKASIVIVMAIPAVMVIFRMMILSIYCRNNYSGLDKKVVRDNSALSKRWSAMAHQLAGLVVYNTDVTLLTLFGSLVQVSIYSVYNLVFQKLYELLTNIFSSGTLASFGQLMSENKRESLLRNYDLYEYGYYIIITFVYGVSASMILPFVSVYTKKYTDIPYVDVKLAVLFMLIGFANNIRIPCLTMINAAGHFKETQWRAILEAVINITVSLLLIKPLGMY
;
A
#
# COMPACT_ATOMS: atom_id res chain seq x y z
N LEU A 1 -19.12 -4.82 1.28
CA LEU A 1 -18.66 -3.44 1.17
C LEU A 1 -17.72 -3.24 -0.02
N TYR A 2 -16.61 -4.01 -0.12
CA TYR A 2 -15.63 -3.88 -1.20
C TYR A 2 -16.23 -4.06 -2.60
N THR A 3 -17.00 -5.12 -2.82
CA THR A 3 -17.70 -5.37 -4.10
C THR A 3 -18.73 -4.29 -4.43
N ILE A 4 -19.42 -3.75 -3.42
CA ILE A 4 -20.36 -2.64 -3.59
C ILE A 4 -19.61 -1.37 -3.98
N ALA A 5 -18.48 -1.08 -3.33
CA ALA A 5 -17.65 0.09 -3.69
C ALA A 5 -17.14 0.00 -5.13
N ILE A 6 -16.66 -1.17 -5.56
CA ILE A 6 -16.25 -1.40 -6.97
C ILE A 6 -17.43 -1.19 -7.92
N ALA A 7 -18.61 -1.72 -7.59
CA ALA A 7 -19.80 -1.54 -8.42
C ALA A 7 -20.22 -0.08 -8.56
N ILE A 8 -20.17 0.69 -7.45
CA ILE A 8 -20.44 2.14 -7.46
C ILE A 8 -19.43 2.89 -8.34
N ILE A 9 -18.13 2.61 -8.14
CA ILE A 9 -17.07 3.24 -8.94
C ILE A 9 -17.24 2.88 -10.42
N ALA A 10 -17.49 1.62 -10.73
CA ALA A 10 -17.73 1.15 -12.11
C ALA A 10 -18.95 1.78 -12.78
N SER A 11 -19.96 2.17 -12.00
CA SER A 11 -21.14 2.87 -12.52
C SER A 11 -20.93 4.36 -12.74
N VAL A 12 -20.10 5.02 -11.93
CA VAL A 12 -19.87 6.48 -11.96
C VAL A 12 -18.76 6.87 -12.95
N LEU A 13 -17.66 6.11 -12.98
CA LEU A 13 -16.46 6.44 -13.74
C LEU A 13 -16.69 6.58 -15.25
N PRO A 14 -17.53 5.76 -15.92
CA PRO A 14 -17.83 5.93 -17.33
C PRO A 14 -18.42 7.29 -17.68
N PHE A 15 -19.23 7.86 -16.77
CA PHE A 15 -19.82 9.19 -16.98
C PHE A 15 -18.78 10.31 -16.84
N VAL A 16 -17.83 10.13 -15.91
CA VAL A 16 -16.77 11.13 -15.66
C VAL A 16 -15.71 11.13 -16.78
N LEU A 17 -15.38 9.96 -17.33
CA LEU A 17 -14.32 9.80 -18.32
C LEU A 17 -14.84 9.68 -19.77
N SER A 18 -16.14 9.81 -20.01
CA SER A 18 -16.77 9.66 -21.33
C SER A 18 -16.19 10.57 -22.42
N ASN A 19 -15.61 11.70 -22.02
CA ASN A 19 -14.98 12.65 -22.95
C ASN A 19 -13.57 12.24 -23.40
N GLN A 20 -12.95 11.24 -22.74
CA GLN A 20 -11.56 10.86 -23.01
C GLN A 20 -11.42 9.46 -23.62
N LEU A 21 -12.34 8.54 -23.31
CA LEU A 21 -12.29 7.14 -23.74
C LEU A 21 -13.69 6.62 -24.09
N PRO A 22 -13.82 5.63 -25.01
CA PRO A 22 -15.09 4.98 -25.29
C PRO A 22 -15.69 4.38 -24.01
N PRO A 23 -16.96 4.64 -23.66
CA PRO A 23 -17.58 4.16 -22.42
C PRO A 23 -17.50 2.65 -22.23
N ILE A 24 -17.63 1.87 -23.31
CA ILE A 24 -17.53 0.40 -23.25
C ILE A 24 -16.13 -0.08 -22.84
N LEU A 25 -15.08 0.63 -23.25
CA LEU A 25 -13.72 0.30 -22.86
C LEU A 25 -13.50 0.54 -21.36
N ILE A 26 -14.04 1.64 -20.83
CA ILE A 26 -13.97 1.98 -19.40
C ILE A 26 -14.67 0.89 -18.58
N VAL A 27 -15.87 0.49 -18.97
CA VAL A 27 -16.64 -0.58 -18.30
C VAL A 27 -15.87 -1.90 -18.32
N LEU A 28 -15.31 -2.31 -19.46
CA LEU A 28 -14.53 -3.55 -19.57
C LEU A 28 -13.28 -3.50 -18.67
N LEU A 29 -12.55 -2.40 -18.66
CA LEU A 29 -11.38 -2.22 -17.78
C LEU A 29 -11.79 -2.29 -16.31
N MET A 30 -12.89 -1.67 -15.93
CA MET A 30 -13.40 -1.71 -14.54
C MET A 30 -13.80 -3.12 -14.12
N ILE A 31 -14.44 -3.88 -14.98
CA ILE A 31 -14.81 -5.29 -14.71
C ILE A 31 -13.53 -6.11 -14.49
N VAL A 32 -12.54 -5.97 -15.35
CA VAL A 32 -11.29 -6.73 -15.28
C VAL A 32 -10.51 -6.38 -14.01
N ILE A 33 -10.33 -5.10 -13.71
CA ILE A 33 -9.63 -4.62 -12.51
C ILE A 33 -10.41 -5.02 -11.25
N GLY A 34 -11.73 -4.86 -11.25
CA GLY A 34 -12.59 -5.24 -10.14
C GLY A 34 -12.59 -6.76 -9.87
N ALA A 35 -12.57 -7.57 -10.92
CA ALA A 35 -12.46 -9.02 -10.80
C ALA A 35 -11.13 -9.44 -10.19
N SER A 36 -10.00 -8.88 -10.65
CA SER A 36 -8.67 -9.19 -10.09
C SER A 36 -8.58 -8.85 -8.61
N SER A 37 -9.04 -7.66 -8.23
CA SER A 37 -9.02 -7.19 -6.82
C SER A 37 -9.98 -8.01 -5.94
N THR A 38 -11.11 -8.44 -6.49
CA THR A 38 -12.07 -9.30 -5.77
C THR A 38 -11.46 -10.69 -5.51
N LEU A 39 -10.83 -11.30 -6.50
CA LEU A 39 -10.13 -12.58 -6.36
C LEU A 39 -9.01 -12.49 -5.32
N GLU A 40 -8.25 -11.40 -5.34
CA GLU A 40 -7.18 -11.15 -4.37
C GLU A 40 -7.73 -11.05 -2.94
N CYS A 41 -8.78 -10.29 -2.75
CA CYS A 41 -9.40 -10.10 -1.43
C CYS A 41 -10.01 -11.39 -0.87
N PHE A 42 -10.82 -12.12 -1.65
CA PHE A 42 -11.58 -13.25 -1.14
C PHE A 42 -10.83 -14.57 -1.10
N ILE A 43 -9.92 -14.77 -2.02
CA ILE A 43 -9.29 -16.10 -2.20
C ILE A 43 -7.84 -16.10 -1.76
N TYR A 44 -7.04 -15.14 -2.25
CA TYR A 44 -5.62 -15.08 -1.94
C TYR A 44 -5.35 -14.68 -0.49
N SER A 45 -6.09 -13.71 0.07
CA SER A 45 -5.86 -13.17 1.42
C SER A 45 -5.92 -14.20 2.52
N LYS A 46 -6.75 -15.25 2.40
CA LYS A 46 -6.85 -16.32 3.42
C LYS A 46 -5.53 -17.06 3.61
N TYR A 47 -4.81 -17.36 2.52
CA TYR A 47 -3.53 -18.04 2.58
C TYR A 47 -2.43 -17.11 3.11
N LYS A 48 -2.45 -15.85 2.68
CA LYS A 48 -1.52 -14.82 3.16
C LYS A 48 -1.63 -14.63 4.67
N VAL A 49 -2.85 -14.48 5.20
CA VAL A 49 -3.09 -14.31 6.64
C VAL A 49 -2.64 -15.53 7.44
N LEU A 50 -2.91 -16.75 6.95
CA LEU A 50 -2.46 -17.99 7.59
C LEU A 50 -0.92 -18.03 7.69
N LEU A 51 -0.23 -17.79 6.58
CA LEU A 51 1.23 -17.83 6.52
C LEU A 51 1.88 -16.67 7.30
N GLN A 52 1.21 -15.53 7.36
CA GLN A 52 1.64 -14.39 8.18
C GLN A 52 1.55 -14.73 9.68
N ALA A 53 0.45 -15.35 10.11
CA ALA A 53 0.27 -15.78 11.51
C ALA A 53 1.30 -16.84 11.91
N ASP A 54 1.69 -17.74 11.00
CA ASP A 54 2.72 -18.76 11.22
C ASP A 54 4.17 -18.25 10.95
N GLN A 55 4.36 -16.94 10.83
CA GLN A 55 5.67 -16.29 10.57
C GLN A 55 6.36 -16.78 9.27
N ARG A 56 5.63 -17.38 8.35
CA ARG A 56 6.12 -17.89 7.04
C ARG A 56 5.81 -16.95 5.88
N LEU A 57 5.81 -15.66 6.14
CA LEU A 57 5.50 -14.64 5.12
C LEU A 57 6.48 -14.68 3.93
N PHE A 58 7.69 -15.21 4.13
CA PHE A 58 8.68 -15.38 3.05
C PHE A 58 8.15 -16.21 1.89
N VAL A 59 7.30 -17.23 2.15
CA VAL A 59 6.68 -18.06 1.10
C VAL A 59 5.78 -17.22 0.21
N VAL A 60 5.00 -16.33 0.84
CA VAL A 60 4.14 -15.38 0.13
C VAL A 60 4.98 -14.43 -0.69
N SER A 61 6.04 -13.85 -0.10
CA SER A 61 6.91 -12.89 -0.77
C SER A 61 7.63 -13.49 -1.98
N VAL A 62 8.11 -14.74 -1.88
CA VAL A 62 8.74 -15.45 -3.00
C VAL A 62 7.74 -15.70 -4.13
N ALA A 63 6.54 -16.20 -3.79
CA ALA A 63 5.49 -16.44 -4.77
C ALA A 63 5.07 -15.13 -5.48
N ASP A 64 4.90 -14.05 -4.71
CA ASP A 64 4.53 -12.74 -5.24
C ASP A 64 5.62 -12.18 -6.16
N THR A 65 6.89 -12.32 -5.79
CA THR A 65 8.02 -11.85 -6.58
C THR A 65 8.12 -12.58 -7.92
N ILE A 66 8.06 -13.90 -7.90
CA ILE A 66 8.10 -14.72 -9.13
C ILE A 66 6.94 -14.34 -10.05
N MET A 67 5.72 -14.29 -9.52
CA MET A 67 4.53 -13.96 -10.30
C MET A 67 4.53 -12.51 -10.79
N TYR A 68 5.17 -11.58 -10.06
CA TYR A 68 5.35 -10.21 -10.51
C TYR A 68 6.23 -10.14 -11.77
N PHE A 69 7.38 -10.83 -11.78
CA PHE A 69 8.24 -10.85 -12.97
C PHE A 69 7.57 -11.51 -14.16
N VAL A 70 6.88 -12.64 -13.95
CA VAL A 70 6.10 -13.31 -15.00
C VAL A 70 5.01 -12.37 -15.55
N ARG A 71 4.29 -11.68 -14.68
CA ARG A 71 3.27 -10.71 -15.06
C ARG A 71 3.83 -9.59 -15.93
N VAL A 72 4.92 -8.96 -15.47
CA VAL A 72 5.55 -7.84 -16.20
C VAL A 72 6.06 -8.33 -17.55
N GLY A 73 6.73 -9.48 -17.60
CA GLY A 73 7.21 -10.06 -18.85
C GLY A 73 6.09 -10.32 -19.85
N LEU A 74 4.98 -10.92 -19.40
CA LEU A 74 3.82 -11.16 -20.26
C LEU A 74 3.17 -9.85 -20.72
N GLN A 75 3.05 -8.85 -19.86
CA GLN A 75 2.51 -7.55 -20.24
C GLN A 75 3.37 -6.86 -21.30
N VAL A 76 4.70 -6.90 -21.15
CA VAL A 76 5.64 -6.35 -22.16
C VAL A 76 5.50 -7.06 -23.50
N ILE A 77 5.45 -8.39 -23.50
CA ILE A 77 5.27 -9.21 -24.72
C ILE A 77 3.95 -8.84 -25.42
N LEU A 78 2.85 -8.74 -24.66
CA LEU A 78 1.54 -8.39 -25.21
C LEU A 78 1.50 -6.96 -25.77
N ILE A 79 2.18 -6.01 -25.11
CA ILE A 79 2.29 -4.64 -25.63
C ILE A 79 3.08 -4.64 -26.97
N TRP A 80 4.17 -5.38 -27.05
CA TRP A 80 4.93 -5.54 -28.30
C TRP A 80 4.10 -6.19 -29.40
N ALA A 81 3.27 -7.18 -29.04
CA ALA A 81 2.33 -7.80 -29.97
C ALA A 81 1.13 -6.91 -30.33
N LYS A 82 1.09 -5.65 -29.86
CA LYS A 82 -0.02 -4.69 -30.07
C LYS A 82 -1.39 -5.23 -29.61
N ALA A 83 -1.40 -6.07 -28.56
CA ALA A 83 -2.63 -6.59 -28.00
C ALA A 83 -3.50 -5.45 -27.40
N SER A 84 -4.82 -5.67 -27.34
CA SER A 84 -5.74 -4.73 -26.73
C SER A 84 -5.36 -4.44 -25.27
N ILE A 85 -5.51 -3.18 -24.85
CA ILE A 85 -5.26 -2.75 -23.45
C ILE A 85 -6.07 -3.58 -22.44
N VAL A 86 -7.26 -4.03 -22.82
CA VAL A 86 -8.11 -4.90 -21.98
C VAL A 86 -7.43 -6.23 -21.69
N ILE A 87 -6.80 -6.84 -22.71
CA ILE A 87 -6.06 -8.11 -22.55
C ILE A 87 -4.83 -7.90 -21.65
N VAL A 88 -4.09 -6.82 -21.86
CA VAL A 88 -2.92 -6.49 -21.02
C VAL A 88 -3.34 -6.30 -19.55
N MET A 89 -4.47 -5.64 -19.31
CA MET A 89 -5.03 -5.40 -17.97
C MET A 89 -5.71 -6.64 -17.37
N ALA A 90 -6.00 -7.69 -18.15
CA ALA A 90 -6.51 -8.96 -17.64
C ALA A 90 -5.41 -9.85 -17.03
N ILE A 91 -4.15 -9.67 -17.40
CA ILE A 91 -3.03 -10.47 -16.89
C ILE A 91 -2.95 -10.49 -15.36
N PRO A 92 -3.08 -9.37 -14.62
CA PRO A 92 -3.12 -9.39 -13.15
C PRO A 92 -4.16 -10.35 -12.58
N ALA A 93 -5.39 -10.40 -13.14
CA ALA A 93 -6.43 -11.31 -12.68
C ALA A 93 -6.04 -12.79 -12.85
N VAL A 94 -5.43 -13.13 -13.97
CA VAL A 94 -4.91 -14.49 -14.24
C VAL A 94 -3.77 -14.81 -13.27
N MET A 95 -2.87 -13.88 -13.02
CA MET A 95 -1.73 -14.09 -12.10
C MET A 95 -2.18 -14.30 -10.64
N VAL A 96 -3.27 -13.67 -10.20
CA VAL A 96 -3.85 -13.93 -8.87
C VAL A 96 -4.25 -15.40 -8.73
N ILE A 97 -4.83 -16.00 -9.77
CA ILE A 97 -5.22 -17.43 -9.75
C ILE A 97 -3.98 -18.32 -9.61
N PHE A 98 -2.92 -18.05 -10.36
CA PHE A 98 -1.68 -18.82 -10.25
C PHE A 98 -1.02 -18.67 -8.86
N ARG A 99 -0.96 -17.45 -8.32
CA ARG A 99 -0.47 -17.22 -6.94
C ARG A 99 -1.27 -18.02 -5.92
N MET A 100 -2.60 -17.99 -6.04
CA MET A 100 -3.50 -18.78 -5.19
C MET A 100 -3.21 -20.28 -5.28
N MET A 101 -3.00 -20.81 -6.50
CA MET A 101 -2.69 -22.24 -6.69
C MET A 101 -1.39 -22.62 -5.98
N ILE A 102 -0.32 -21.84 -6.13
CA ILE A 102 0.97 -22.06 -5.46
C ILE A 102 0.79 -22.09 -3.94
N LEU A 103 0.16 -21.06 -3.37
CA LEU A 103 -0.04 -20.98 -1.92
C LEU A 103 -0.99 -22.07 -1.41
N SER A 104 -2.02 -22.43 -2.19
CA SER A 104 -2.93 -23.52 -1.84
C SER A 104 -2.23 -24.87 -1.76
N ILE A 105 -1.37 -25.18 -2.74
CA ILE A 105 -0.57 -26.40 -2.75
C ILE A 105 0.39 -26.41 -1.57
N TYR A 106 1.09 -25.31 -1.32
CA TYR A 106 1.99 -25.19 -0.18
C TYR A 106 1.25 -25.41 1.15
N CYS A 107 0.12 -24.74 1.33
CA CYS A 107 -0.67 -24.86 2.56
C CYS A 107 -1.23 -26.29 2.71
N ARG A 108 -1.70 -26.93 1.63
CA ARG A 108 -2.21 -28.29 1.69
C ARG A 108 -1.14 -29.31 2.14
N ASN A 109 0.10 -29.12 1.68
CA ASN A 109 1.20 -30.01 2.01
C ASN A 109 1.73 -29.81 3.43
N ASN A 110 1.77 -28.55 3.91
CA ASN A 110 2.37 -28.25 5.22
C ASN A 110 1.35 -28.17 6.37
N TYR A 111 0.05 -28.05 6.08
CA TYR A 111 -1.02 -27.88 7.08
C TYR A 111 -2.13 -28.94 6.90
N SER A 112 -1.76 -30.17 6.61
CA SER A 112 -2.71 -31.28 6.40
C SER A 112 -3.56 -31.62 7.65
N GLY A 113 -3.08 -31.26 8.85
CA GLY A 113 -3.74 -31.52 10.14
C GLY A 113 -4.71 -30.43 10.61
N LEU A 114 -4.92 -29.35 9.84
CA LEU A 114 -5.87 -28.31 10.23
C LEU A 114 -7.31 -28.81 10.14
N ASP A 115 -8.01 -28.82 11.27
CA ASP A 115 -9.42 -29.17 11.32
C ASP A 115 -10.25 -28.06 10.64
N LYS A 116 -10.95 -28.42 9.56
CA LYS A 116 -11.81 -27.50 8.81
C LYS A 116 -13.17 -27.24 9.50
N LYS A 117 -13.47 -27.98 10.59
CA LYS A 117 -14.74 -27.91 11.32
C LYS A 117 -14.65 -27.09 12.61
N VAL A 118 -13.60 -26.27 12.78
CA VAL A 118 -13.46 -25.40 13.96
C VAL A 118 -14.63 -24.44 14.06
N VAL A 119 -15.22 -24.37 15.24
CA VAL A 119 -16.29 -23.41 15.57
C VAL A 119 -15.78 -21.99 15.39
N ARG A 120 -16.56 -21.17 14.70
CA ARG A 120 -16.22 -19.79 14.38
C ARG A 120 -16.12 -18.96 15.66
N ASP A 121 -14.94 -18.44 15.98
CA ASP A 121 -14.78 -17.51 17.07
C ASP A 121 -15.09 -16.09 16.59
N ASN A 122 -16.28 -15.59 16.96
CA ASN A 122 -16.70 -14.23 16.63
C ASN A 122 -15.97 -13.17 17.46
N SER A 123 -15.33 -13.53 18.57
CA SER A 123 -14.59 -12.60 19.43
C SER A 123 -13.33 -12.09 18.71
N ALA A 124 -12.69 -12.94 17.89
CA ALA A 124 -11.54 -12.59 17.07
C ALA A 124 -11.83 -11.41 16.10
N LEU A 125 -13.09 -11.23 15.69
CA LEU A 125 -13.51 -10.15 14.80
C LEU A 125 -14.10 -8.94 15.52
N SER A 126 -14.05 -8.89 16.85
CA SER A 126 -14.66 -7.81 17.67
C SER A 126 -14.10 -6.44 17.33
N LYS A 127 -12.80 -6.35 16.99
CA LYS A 127 -12.09 -5.10 16.67
C LYS A 127 -12.09 -4.73 15.17
N ARG A 128 -12.84 -5.46 14.33
CA ARG A 128 -12.81 -5.27 12.86
C ARG A 128 -13.16 -3.85 12.39
N TRP A 129 -14.13 -3.22 13.04
CA TRP A 129 -14.57 -1.87 12.69
C TRP A 129 -13.53 -0.81 13.05
N SER A 130 -12.87 -0.97 14.20
CA SER A 130 -11.78 -0.07 14.59
C SER A 130 -10.57 -0.22 13.66
N ALA A 131 -10.21 -1.45 13.29
CA ALA A 131 -9.17 -1.71 12.31
C ALA A 131 -9.53 -1.12 10.93
N MET A 132 -10.80 -1.24 10.51
CA MET A 132 -11.29 -0.62 9.27
C MET A 132 -11.22 0.90 9.31
N ALA A 133 -11.56 1.52 10.44
CA ALA A 133 -11.43 2.97 10.61
C ALA A 133 -9.98 3.45 10.44
N HIS A 134 -9.01 2.72 11.00
CA HIS A 134 -7.59 2.98 10.78
C HIS A 134 -7.19 2.88 9.30
N GLN A 135 -7.65 1.83 8.60
CA GLN A 135 -7.34 1.64 7.18
C GLN A 135 -7.94 2.77 6.33
N LEU A 136 -9.20 3.15 6.58
CA LEU A 136 -9.85 4.24 5.86
C LEU A 136 -9.17 5.59 6.14
N ALA A 137 -8.83 5.87 7.41
CA ALA A 137 -8.09 7.08 7.77
C ALA A 137 -6.73 7.13 7.07
N GLY A 138 -6.00 6.01 7.03
CA GLY A 138 -4.74 5.91 6.30
C GLY A 138 -4.91 6.18 4.80
N LEU A 139 -5.93 5.58 4.15
CA LEU A 139 -6.21 5.84 2.74
C LEU A 139 -6.47 7.31 2.47
N VAL A 140 -7.21 7.98 3.35
CA VAL A 140 -7.47 9.42 3.26
C VAL A 140 -6.17 10.20 3.35
N VAL A 141 -5.38 9.99 4.40
CA VAL A 141 -4.11 10.72 4.61
C VAL A 141 -3.14 10.57 3.43
N TYR A 142 -3.00 9.37 2.86
CA TYR A 142 -2.04 9.12 1.78
C TYR A 142 -2.51 9.51 0.37
N ASN A 143 -3.82 9.66 0.13
CA ASN A 143 -4.34 9.91 -1.22
C ASN A 143 -5.03 11.27 -1.38
N THR A 144 -5.30 11.98 -0.29
CA THR A 144 -6.02 13.26 -0.33
C THR A 144 -5.23 14.32 -1.10
N ASP A 145 -3.92 14.41 -0.91
CA ASP A 145 -3.08 15.44 -1.51
C ASP A 145 -3.15 15.42 -3.03
N VAL A 146 -2.94 14.25 -3.65
CA VAL A 146 -3.03 14.11 -5.12
C VAL A 146 -4.45 14.40 -5.62
N THR A 147 -5.47 13.96 -4.88
CA THR A 147 -6.86 14.20 -5.23
C THR A 147 -7.20 15.68 -5.19
N LEU A 148 -6.81 16.37 -4.14
CA LEU A 148 -7.06 17.82 -3.99
C LEU A 148 -6.27 18.63 -5.02
N LEU A 149 -5.01 18.29 -5.28
CA LEU A 149 -4.24 18.91 -6.36
C LEU A 149 -4.87 18.70 -7.73
N THR A 150 -5.50 17.56 -7.97
CA THR A 150 -6.21 17.28 -9.24
C THR A 150 -7.47 18.12 -9.36
N LEU A 151 -8.18 18.37 -8.26
CA LEU A 151 -9.45 19.12 -8.25
C LEU A 151 -9.24 20.64 -8.25
N PHE A 152 -8.24 21.13 -7.54
CA PHE A 152 -8.04 22.56 -7.28
C PHE A 152 -6.75 23.15 -7.85
N GLY A 153 -5.80 22.29 -8.22
CA GLY A 153 -4.53 22.67 -8.83
C GLY A 153 -4.51 22.54 -10.34
N SER A 154 -3.30 22.53 -10.91
CA SER A 154 -3.09 22.26 -12.34
C SER A 154 -2.54 20.86 -12.57
N LEU A 155 -2.80 20.28 -13.75
CA LEU A 155 -2.25 18.97 -14.13
C LEU A 155 -0.71 18.96 -14.12
N VAL A 156 -0.07 20.09 -14.36
CA VAL A 156 1.38 20.24 -14.26
C VAL A 156 1.85 20.07 -12.82
N GLN A 157 1.18 20.70 -11.86
CA GLN A 157 1.49 20.54 -10.43
C GLN A 157 1.26 19.10 -9.97
N VAL A 158 0.16 18.47 -10.38
CA VAL A 158 -0.11 17.05 -10.10
C VAL A 158 1.01 16.16 -10.64
N SER A 159 1.47 16.43 -11.87
CA SER A 159 2.55 15.66 -12.50
C SER A 159 3.87 15.80 -11.73
N ILE A 160 4.27 17.03 -11.37
CA ILE A 160 5.49 17.27 -10.57
C ILE A 160 5.39 16.59 -9.21
N TYR A 161 4.30 16.84 -8.46
CA TYR A 161 4.05 16.24 -7.14
C TYR A 161 4.12 14.71 -7.19
N SER A 162 3.50 14.10 -8.20
CA SER A 162 3.42 12.64 -8.36
C SER A 162 4.79 11.98 -8.54
N VAL A 163 5.75 12.65 -9.19
CA VAL A 163 7.11 12.12 -9.35
C VAL A 163 7.82 12.00 -7.99
N TYR A 164 7.73 13.01 -7.13
CA TYR A 164 8.30 12.96 -5.78
C TYR A 164 7.54 11.97 -4.91
N ASN A 165 6.21 12.03 -4.92
CA ASN A 165 5.37 11.12 -4.16
C ASN A 165 5.64 9.65 -4.50
N LEU A 166 5.86 9.31 -5.78
CA LEU A 166 6.22 7.96 -6.21
C LEU A 166 7.46 7.44 -5.48
N VAL A 167 8.52 8.24 -5.41
CA VAL A 167 9.78 7.84 -4.76
C VAL A 167 9.57 7.60 -3.27
N PHE A 168 9.00 8.59 -2.57
CA PHE A 168 8.85 8.51 -1.12
C PHE A 168 7.81 7.50 -0.67
N GLN A 169 6.74 7.32 -1.43
CA GLN A 169 5.77 6.26 -1.18
C GLN A 169 6.40 4.87 -1.34
N LYS A 170 7.24 4.67 -2.37
CA LYS A 170 7.92 3.39 -2.56
C LYS A 170 8.98 3.12 -1.50
N LEU A 171 9.69 4.12 -1.03
CA LEU A 171 10.59 3.99 0.11
C LEU A 171 9.81 3.61 1.39
N TYR A 172 8.70 4.28 1.68
CA TYR A 172 7.84 3.96 2.82
C TYR A 172 7.30 2.52 2.75
N GLU A 173 6.75 2.11 1.60
CA GLU A 173 6.24 0.75 1.39
C GLU A 173 7.34 -0.30 1.58
N LEU A 174 8.53 -0.07 1.03
CA LEU A 174 9.67 -0.97 1.12
C LEU A 174 10.11 -1.15 2.58
N LEU A 175 10.34 -0.05 3.30
CA LEU A 175 10.76 -0.07 4.69
C LEU A 175 9.70 -0.73 5.59
N THR A 176 8.43 -0.40 5.39
CA THR A 176 7.32 -0.98 6.15
C THR A 176 7.19 -2.49 5.88
N ASN A 177 7.29 -2.91 4.63
CA ASN A 177 7.17 -4.33 4.28
C ASN A 177 8.32 -5.18 4.84
N ILE A 178 9.54 -4.65 4.81
CA ILE A 178 10.71 -5.38 5.34
C ILE A 178 10.65 -5.47 6.86
N PHE A 179 10.39 -4.36 7.53
CA PHE A 179 10.61 -4.26 8.97
C PHE A 179 9.34 -4.49 9.81
N SER A 180 8.16 -4.14 9.30
CA SER A 180 6.94 -4.20 10.09
C SER A 180 6.23 -5.55 9.99
N SER A 181 6.12 -6.14 8.80
CA SER A 181 5.28 -7.32 8.59
C SER A 181 5.79 -8.59 9.29
N GLY A 182 7.12 -8.81 9.32
CA GLY A 182 7.71 -9.96 10.03
C GLY A 182 7.71 -9.75 11.56
N THR A 183 8.03 -8.55 12.00
CA THR A 183 8.15 -8.17 13.40
C THR A 183 6.80 -8.17 14.13
N LEU A 184 5.72 -7.83 13.42
CA LEU A 184 4.36 -7.80 13.94
C LEU A 184 3.94 -9.13 14.59
N ALA A 185 4.16 -10.25 13.89
CA ALA A 185 3.82 -11.57 14.38
C ALA A 185 4.68 -11.99 15.59
N SER A 186 5.99 -11.67 15.56
CA SER A 186 6.92 -11.96 16.65
C SER A 186 6.56 -11.19 17.93
N PHE A 187 6.22 -9.92 17.83
CA PHE A 187 5.76 -9.13 18.99
C PHE A 187 4.42 -9.63 19.52
N GLY A 188 3.49 -9.96 18.64
CA GLY A 188 2.21 -10.56 19.04
C GLY A 188 2.40 -11.87 19.82
N GLN A 189 3.34 -12.72 19.39
CA GLN A 189 3.67 -13.95 20.12
C GLN A 189 4.26 -13.66 21.49
N LEU A 190 5.28 -12.80 21.62
CA LEU A 190 5.88 -12.43 22.90
C LEU A 190 4.87 -11.84 23.88
N MET A 191 3.91 -11.07 23.39
CA MET A 191 2.81 -10.54 24.21
C MET A 191 1.89 -11.66 24.69
N SER A 192 1.51 -12.61 23.83
CA SER A 192 0.64 -13.72 24.21
C SER A 192 1.29 -14.66 25.24
N GLU A 193 2.62 -14.80 25.19
CA GLU A 193 3.41 -15.60 26.13
C GLU A 193 3.76 -14.83 27.42
N ASN A 194 3.29 -13.58 27.60
CA ASN A 194 3.61 -12.70 28.73
C ASN A 194 5.10 -12.47 28.99
N LYS A 195 5.94 -12.59 27.96
CA LYS A 195 7.40 -12.41 28.03
C LYS A 195 7.79 -10.93 27.93
N ARG A 196 7.40 -10.12 28.92
CA ARG A 196 7.55 -8.66 28.89
C ARG A 196 8.99 -8.19 28.72
N GLU A 197 9.93 -8.79 29.45
CA GLU A 197 11.35 -8.41 29.38
C GLU A 197 11.94 -8.66 27.99
N SER A 198 11.67 -9.84 27.42
CA SER A 198 12.10 -10.17 26.05
C SER A 198 11.43 -9.25 25.02
N LEU A 199 10.17 -8.91 25.22
CA LEU A 199 9.44 -7.98 24.34
C LEU A 199 10.09 -6.60 24.33
N LEU A 200 10.39 -6.02 25.50
CA LEU A 200 11.02 -4.69 25.59
C LEU A 200 12.41 -4.69 24.96
N ARG A 201 13.24 -5.68 25.29
CA ARG A 201 14.58 -5.80 24.71
C ARG A 201 14.56 -5.93 23.19
N ASN A 202 13.66 -6.76 22.65
CA ASN A 202 13.53 -6.92 21.19
C ASN A 202 12.96 -5.66 20.52
N TYR A 203 12.07 -4.93 21.20
CA TYR A 203 11.57 -3.66 20.71
C TYR A 203 12.66 -2.60 20.63
N ASP A 204 13.47 -2.45 21.67
CA ASP A 204 14.58 -1.48 21.69
C ASP A 204 15.59 -1.77 20.57
N LEU A 205 15.95 -3.05 20.37
CA LEU A 205 16.82 -3.46 19.27
C LEU A 205 16.22 -3.18 17.90
N TYR A 206 14.93 -3.47 17.73
CA TYR A 206 14.19 -3.22 16.52
C TYR A 206 14.10 -1.71 16.21
N GLU A 207 13.74 -0.91 17.20
CA GLU A 207 13.61 0.54 17.06
C GLU A 207 14.95 1.19 16.72
N TYR A 208 16.00 0.83 17.44
CA TYR A 208 17.35 1.33 17.18
C TYR A 208 17.86 0.96 15.80
N GLY A 209 17.74 -0.32 15.42
CA GLY A 209 18.14 -0.78 14.09
C GLY A 209 17.35 -0.11 12.97
N TYR A 210 16.05 0.07 13.19
CA TYR A 210 15.18 0.76 12.23
C TYR A 210 15.61 2.22 12.03
N TYR A 211 15.90 2.95 13.11
CA TYR A 211 16.33 4.35 13.04
C TYR A 211 17.68 4.53 12.34
N ILE A 212 18.63 3.62 12.52
CA ILE A 212 19.88 3.63 11.74
C ILE A 212 19.58 3.51 10.24
N ILE A 213 18.73 2.56 9.87
CA ILE A 213 18.43 2.28 8.46
C ILE A 213 17.66 3.44 7.82
N ILE A 214 16.63 3.98 8.47
CA ILE A 214 15.91 5.12 7.88
C ILE A 214 16.80 6.36 7.76
N THR A 215 17.68 6.61 8.72
CA THR A 215 18.63 7.73 8.65
C THR A 215 19.57 7.57 7.45
N PHE A 216 20.10 6.36 7.25
CA PHE A 216 20.93 6.08 6.08
C PHE A 216 20.16 6.21 4.76
N VAL A 217 18.98 5.58 4.65
CA VAL A 217 18.16 5.59 3.43
C VAL A 217 17.73 7.02 3.07
N TYR A 218 17.24 7.79 4.05
CA TYR A 218 16.84 9.17 3.80
C TYR A 218 18.03 10.11 3.58
N GLY A 219 19.19 9.86 4.21
CA GLY A 219 20.43 10.59 3.93
C GLY A 219 20.91 10.39 2.48
N VAL A 220 20.88 9.16 1.98
CA VAL A 220 21.17 8.87 0.57
C VAL A 220 20.10 9.48 -0.35
N SER A 221 18.82 9.36 0.00
CA SER A 221 17.72 9.92 -0.78
C SER A 221 17.83 11.45 -0.90
N ALA A 222 18.28 12.14 0.14
CA ALA A 222 18.49 13.57 0.12
C ALA A 222 19.48 14.04 -0.96
N SER A 223 20.56 13.28 -1.14
CA SER A 223 21.56 13.59 -2.17
C SER A 223 21.14 13.16 -3.57
N MET A 224 20.33 12.09 -3.67
CA MET A 224 20.01 11.45 -4.95
C MET A 224 18.68 11.89 -5.56
N ILE A 225 17.76 12.50 -4.80
CA ILE A 225 16.41 12.79 -5.30
C ILE A 225 16.40 13.74 -6.50
N LEU A 226 17.17 14.84 -6.47
CA LEU A 226 17.20 15.80 -7.58
C LEU A 226 17.87 15.21 -8.83
N PRO A 227 19.05 14.55 -8.76
CA PRO A 227 19.60 13.80 -9.88
C PRO A 227 18.63 12.76 -10.45
N PHE A 228 17.95 11.99 -9.57
CA PHE A 228 16.97 11.00 -9.99
C PHE A 228 15.82 11.64 -10.79
N VAL A 229 15.19 12.69 -10.25
CA VAL A 229 14.11 13.41 -10.91
C VAL A 229 14.57 13.94 -12.28
N SER A 230 15.76 14.54 -12.34
CA SER A 230 16.34 15.07 -13.59
C SER A 230 16.50 13.99 -14.66
N VAL A 231 16.98 12.80 -14.29
CA VAL A 231 17.17 11.68 -15.23
C VAL A 231 15.81 11.06 -15.60
N TYR A 232 14.92 10.86 -14.63
CA TYR A 232 13.61 10.24 -14.80
C TYR A 232 12.71 11.05 -15.75
N THR A 233 12.77 12.38 -15.62
CA THR A 233 11.94 13.30 -16.40
C THR A 233 12.63 13.88 -17.64
N LYS A 234 13.82 13.40 -17.99
CA LYS A 234 14.65 13.93 -19.08
C LYS A 234 13.95 14.07 -20.43
N LYS A 235 12.94 13.21 -20.70
CA LYS A 235 12.17 13.25 -21.95
C LYS A 235 11.10 14.35 -21.98
N TYR A 236 10.76 14.93 -20.83
CA TYR A 236 9.70 15.92 -20.67
C TYR A 236 10.34 17.28 -20.39
N THR A 237 10.66 18.02 -21.47
CA THR A 237 11.35 19.32 -21.39
C THR A 237 10.40 20.49 -21.13
N ASP A 238 9.10 20.27 -21.32
CA ASP A 238 8.08 21.31 -21.24
C ASP A 238 7.69 21.69 -19.80
N ILE A 239 8.09 20.87 -18.83
CA ILE A 239 7.73 21.01 -17.42
C ILE A 239 9.01 21.02 -16.55
N PRO A 240 9.21 22.02 -15.68
CA PRO A 240 10.33 22.06 -14.75
C PRO A 240 10.09 21.13 -13.56
N TYR A 241 10.44 19.84 -13.70
CA TYR A 241 10.24 18.84 -12.64
C TYR A 241 11.19 18.98 -11.46
N VAL A 242 12.37 19.56 -11.65
CA VAL A 242 13.38 19.69 -10.59
C VAL A 242 13.02 20.85 -9.68
N ASP A 243 12.56 20.53 -8.47
CA ASP A 243 12.14 21.48 -7.45
C ASP A 243 12.77 21.14 -6.09
N VAL A 244 13.68 21.99 -5.63
CA VAL A 244 14.42 21.80 -4.38
C VAL A 244 13.51 21.90 -3.16
N LYS A 245 12.55 22.82 -3.16
CA LYS A 245 11.62 23.00 -2.03
C LYS A 245 10.75 21.77 -1.85
N LEU A 246 10.20 21.28 -2.95
CA LEU A 246 9.38 20.08 -2.94
C LEU A 246 10.18 18.84 -2.50
N ALA A 247 11.42 18.71 -2.97
CA ALA A 247 12.33 17.64 -2.55
C ALA A 247 12.57 17.66 -1.03
N VAL A 248 12.85 18.82 -0.46
CA VAL A 248 13.07 18.98 1.00
C VAL A 248 11.80 18.67 1.78
N LEU A 249 10.63 19.15 1.34
CA LEU A 249 9.35 18.86 2.00
C LEU A 249 9.05 17.35 2.01
N PHE A 250 9.18 16.69 0.86
CA PHE A 250 8.96 15.24 0.78
C PHE A 250 9.95 14.44 1.64
N MET A 251 11.21 14.90 1.70
CA MET A 251 12.22 14.33 2.59
C MET A 251 11.79 14.38 4.05
N LEU A 252 11.41 15.57 4.53
CA LEU A 252 11.01 15.79 5.92
C LEU A 252 9.75 15.00 6.27
N ILE A 253 8.72 15.06 5.42
CA ILE A 253 7.46 14.33 5.61
C ILE A 253 7.72 12.81 5.58
N GLY A 254 8.47 12.32 4.59
CA GLY A 254 8.78 10.92 4.46
C GLY A 254 9.57 10.38 5.66
N PHE A 255 10.59 11.11 6.12
CA PHE A 255 11.37 10.76 7.30
C PHE A 255 10.49 10.73 8.57
N ALA A 256 9.67 11.79 8.79
CA ALA A 256 8.77 11.87 9.93
C ALA A 256 7.73 10.73 9.94
N ASN A 257 7.19 10.35 8.77
CA ASN A 257 6.29 9.22 8.64
C ASN A 257 6.96 7.89 8.98
N ASN A 258 8.24 7.74 8.66
CA ASN A 258 8.98 6.51 8.96
C ASN A 258 9.39 6.41 10.44
N ILE A 259 9.73 7.50 11.13
CA ILE A 259 10.07 7.50 12.56
C ILE A 259 8.98 6.83 13.40
N ARG A 260 7.72 6.99 13.05
CA ARG A 260 6.60 6.44 13.82
C ARG A 260 6.32 4.94 13.57
N ILE A 261 6.96 4.32 12.58
CA ILE A 261 6.70 2.91 12.19
C ILE A 261 6.95 1.91 13.34
N PRO A 262 8.05 1.96 14.11
CA PRO A 262 8.25 1.03 15.23
C PRO A 262 7.11 1.07 16.25
N CYS A 263 6.69 2.26 16.63
CA CYS A 263 5.57 2.45 17.56
C CYS A 263 4.25 1.91 16.97
N LEU A 264 3.96 2.19 15.70
CA LEU A 264 2.76 1.67 15.02
C LEU A 264 2.78 0.14 14.92
N THR A 265 3.94 -0.46 14.68
CA THR A 265 4.10 -1.92 14.64
C THR A 265 3.77 -2.54 16.01
N MET A 266 4.24 -1.93 17.10
CA MET A 266 3.93 -2.37 18.46
C MET A 266 2.45 -2.22 18.79
N ILE A 267 1.82 -1.09 18.46
CA ILE A 267 0.37 -0.84 18.64
C ILE A 267 -0.45 -1.89 17.88
N ASN A 268 -0.07 -2.18 16.65
CA ASN A 268 -0.75 -3.17 15.81
C ASN A 268 -0.58 -4.59 16.35
N ALA A 269 0.62 -4.94 16.87
CA ALA A 269 0.89 -6.24 17.49
C ALA A 269 0.05 -6.43 18.78
N ALA A 270 -0.12 -5.37 19.57
CA ALA A 270 -0.98 -5.36 20.75
C ALA A 270 -2.48 -5.36 20.43
N GLY A 271 -2.85 -5.10 19.19
CA GLY A 271 -4.24 -5.00 18.76
C GLY A 271 -5.02 -3.84 19.37
N HIS A 272 -4.31 -2.73 19.73
CA HIS A 272 -4.91 -1.52 20.32
C HIS A 272 -5.62 -0.62 19.28
N PHE A 273 -6.39 -1.24 18.38
CA PHE A 273 -7.10 -0.51 17.32
C PHE A 273 -8.23 0.38 17.85
N LYS A 274 -8.93 -0.06 18.90
CA LYS A 274 -10.06 0.68 19.47
C LYS A 274 -9.57 1.95 20.18
N GLU A 275 -8.49 1.84 20.92
CA GLU A 275 -7.90 2.92 21.72
C GLU A 275 -7.30 4.01 20.82
N THR A 276 -6.77 3.63 19.66
CA THR A 276 -6.06 4.53 18.74
C THR A 276 -6.89 5.01 17.54
N GLN A 277 -8.12 4.47 17.36
CA GLN A 277 -8.98 4.82 16.20
C GLN A 277 -9.30 6.32 16.11
N TRP A 278 -9.58 6.97 17.24
CA TRP A 278 -9.91 8.39 17.24
C TRP A 278 -8.73 9.26 16.82
N ARG A 279 -7.51 8.86 17.20
CA ARG A 279 -6.29 9.52 16.72
C ARG A 279 -6.17 9.44 15.21
N ALA A 280 -6.42 8.27 14.62
CA ALA A 280 -6.35 8.09 13.16
C ALA A 280 -7.42 8.91 12.43
N ILE A 281 -8.65 8.97 12.97
CA ILE A 281 -9.74 9.79 12.43
C ILE A 281 -9.38 11.26 12.51
N LEU A 282 -8.88 11.74 13.65
CA LEU A 282 -8.44 13.13 13.84
C LEU A 282 -7.31 13.49 12.86
N GLU A 283 -6.32 12.61 12.68
CA GLU A 283 -5.24 12.79 11.71
C GLU A 283 -5.80 12.99 10.29
N ALA A 284 -6.77 12.16 9.87
CA ALA A 284 -7.41 12.29 8.57
C ALA A 284 -8.24 13.58 8.43
N VAL A 285 -9.00 13.96 9.45
CA VAL A 285 -9.79 15.21 9.44
C VAL A 285 -8.89 16.43 9.39
N ILE A 286 -7.83 16.46 10.19
CA ILE A 286 -6.86 17.56 10.19
C ILE A 286 -6.17 17.64 8.82
N ASN A 287 -5.74 16.50 8.28
CA ASN A 287 -5.10 16.44 6.96
C ASN A 287 -6.01 17.05 5.88
N ILE A 288 -7.24 16.59 5.75
CA ILE A 288 -8.20 17.15 4.76
C ILE A 288 -8.42 18.64 4.99
N THR A 289 -8.67 19.05 6.23
CA THR A 289 -9.00 20.43 6.55
C THR A 289 -7.84 21.38 6.24
N VAL A 290 -6.64 21.03 6.68
CA VAL A 290 -5.42 21.81 6.44
C VAL A 290 -5.10 21.84 4.93
N SER A 291 -5.17 20.71 4.24
CA SER A 291 -4.93 20.65 2.79
C SER A 291 -5.94 21.49 2.01
N LEU A 292 -7.23 21.48 2.37
CA LEU A 292 -8.24 22.33 1.73
C LEU A 292 -8.01 23.81 1.96
N LEU A 293 -7.54 24.21 3.14
CA LEU A 293 -7.24 25.62 3.46
C LEU A 293 -5.97 26.10 2.75
N LEU A 294 -4.96 25.24 2.64
CA LEU A 294 -3.65 25.62 2.13
C LEU A 294 -3.48 25.42 0.62
N ILE A 295 -4.33 24.61 -0.02
CA ILE A 295 -4.16 24.31 -1.46
C ILE A 295 -4.27 25.54 -2.36
N LYS A 296 -5.13 26.51 -2.02
CA LYS A 296 -5.25 27.75 -2.79
C LYS A 296 -4.06 28.69 -2.62
N PRO A 297 -3.54 28.98 -1.37
CA PRO A 297 -2.41 29.88 -1.19
C PRO A 297 -1.05 29.24 -1.50
N LEU A 298 -0.87 27.93 -1.28
CA LEU A 298 0.43 27.25 -1.41
C LEU A 298 0.52 26.32 -2.63
N GLY A 299 -0.60 25.90 -3.21
CA GLY A 299 -0.61 24.96 -4.33
C GLY A 299 -0.07 23.59 -3.93
N MET A 300 1.02 23.15 -4.58
CA MET A 300 1.65 21.85 -4.34
C MET A 300 2.64 21.82 -3.15
N TYR A 301 2.91 22.93 -2.50
CA TYR A 301 3.80 23.05 -1.33
C TYR A 301 3.02 22.97 0.03
#